data_2501ff4f2c8e4bed25548b27da0cb2d3
#
_entry.id   2501ff4f2c8e4bed25548b27da0cb2d3
#
_cell.length_a   1.000
_cell.length_b   1.000
_cell.length_c   1.000
_cell.angle_alpha   90.00
_cell.angle_beta   90.00
_cell.angle_gamma   90.00
#
_symmetry.space_group_name_H-M   'P 1'
#
loop_
_entity.id
_entity.type
_entity.pdbx_description
1 polymer ?
#
loop_
_entity_poly.entity_id
_entity_poly.type
_entity_poly.pdbx_seq_one_letter_code
_entity_poly.pdbx_strand_id
1 'polypeptide(L)'
;MNDDVQEGFGPLPMTVENGIRASTSRCYLSETPSNLTIVKNAQVTRINFDNNRATSVGLLKQGKSMNFVAKFEVILCTGAIDTPKLMMLSGIGPGQHLAELNIPVVADLPGVGGNLMDHLEVYLQQACTKPVSLSKFMGPLGKTRIGAQWFLNKTGLGSTNHFEVGGFIKSDHSKTAPDIQFHFLPAAMTYDGSVQIKEHGFQVHIGPMQSKSRGCVTLRTSNPLDNPRLNFGYMSDPEDWVVFRSAIRQAREIFSQSAFDQFRGEEISPGD
;
A
#
# COMPACT_ATOMS: atom_id res chain seq x y z
N MET A 1 -4.40 18.88 6.34
CA MET A 1 -5.13 17.68 5.89
C MET A 1 -5.80 16.90 7.03
N ASN A 2 -5.50 17.13 8.25
CA ASN A 2 -6.16 16.52 9.41
C ASN A 2 -6.89 17.60 10.22
N ASP A 3 -7.57 18.50 9.52
CA ASP A 3 -8.35 19.59 10.07
C ASP A 3 -9.84 19.30 9.94
N ASP A 4 -10.70 20.13 10.51
CA ASP A 4 -12.17 19.99 10.45
C ASP A 4 -12.72 19.98 9.02
N VAL A 5 -12.00 20.60 8.07
CA VAL A 5 -12.31 20.53 6.62
C VAL A 5 -11.28 19.65 5.94
N GLN A 6 -11.68 18.42 5.61
CA GLN A 6 -10.81 17.45 4.93
C GLN A 6 -10.81 17.57 3.41
N GLU A 7 -11.68 18.38 2.80
CA GLU A 7 -11.76 18.57 1.36
C GLU A 7 -10.77 19.63 0.88
N GLY A 8 -9.94 19.30 -0.10
CA GLY A 8 -9.00 20.23 -0.71
C GLY A 8 -7.62 19.61 -0.98
N PHE A 9 -6.70 20.47 -1.42
CA PHE A 9 -5.33 20.11 -1.75
C PHE A 9 -4.35 20.77 -0.80
N GLY A 10 -3.26 20.06 -0.49
CA GLY A 10 -2.22 20.58 0.39
C GLY A 10 -1.01 19.65 0.47
N PRO A 11 -0.01 20.00 1.30
CA PRO A 11 1.13 19.14 1.54
C PRO A 11 0.71 17.82 2.18
N LEU A 12 1.26 16.71 1.67
CA LEU A 12 1.10 15.38 2.26
C LEU A 12 2.14 15.16 3.35
N PRO A 13 1.76 14.68 4.53
CA PRO A 13 2.71 14.29 5.56
C PRO A 13 3.52 13.07 5.11
N MET A 14 4.80 13.05 5.46
CA MET A 14 5.71 11.95 5.17
C MET A 14 6.24 11.35 6.47
N THR A 15 6.39 10.02 6.48
CA THR A 15 7.03 9.30 7.58
C THR A 15 8.56 9.36 7.42
N VAL A 16 9.11 10.57 7.62
CA VAL A 16 10.52 10.88 7.50
C VAL A 16 10.96 11.71 8.70
N GLU A 17 12.08 11.36 9.29
CA GLU A 17 12.72 12.10 10.38
C GLU A 17 14.19 12.33 10.03
N ASN A 18 14.62 13.59 10.06
CA ASN A 18 15.99 14.00 9.72
C ASN A 18 16.48 13.43 8.37
N GLY A 19 15.61 13.46 7.35
CA GLY A 19 15.89 12.97 6.00
C GLY A 19 16.01 11.46 5.86
N ILE A 20 15.59 10.69 6.86
CA ILE A 20 15.63 9.23 6.86
C ILE A 20 14.22 8.70 7.15
N ARG A 21 13.83 7.62 6.45
CA ARG A 21 12.55 6.96 6.70
C ARG A 21 12.41 6.56 8.16
N ALA A 22 11.39 7.10 8.82
CA ALA A 22 11.02 6.80 10.20
C ALA A 22 10.12 5.55 10.24
N SER A 23 10.71 4.37 9.97
CA SER A 23 9.98 3.11 10.07
C SER A 23 9.65 2.77 11.52
N THR A 24 8.60 1.99 11.75
CA THR A 24 8.24 1.48 13.08
C THR A 24 9.40 0.76 13.76
N SER A 25 10.17 -0.03 13.00
CA SER A 25 11.37 -0.68 13.52
C SER A 25 12.42 0.32 14.01
N ARG A 26 12.63 1.42 13.28
CA ARG A 26 13.58 2.45 13.68
C ARG A 26 13.08 3.27 14.86
N CYS A 27 11.78 3.63 14.87
CA CYS A 27 11.24 4.52 15.89
C CYS A 27 10.95 3.82 17.21
N TYR A 28 10.56 2.55 17.17
CA TYR A 28 10.11 1.84 18.37
C TYR A 28 11.05 0.71 18.84
N LEU A 29 11.99 0.27 18.00
CA LEU A 29 12.88 -0.84 18.30
C LEU A 29 14.37 -0.45 18.27
N SER A 30 14.70 0.84 18.20
CA SER A 30 16.07 1.34 18.30
C SER A 30 16.69 1.01 19.66
N GLU A 31 15.87 1.11 20.72
CA GLU A 31 16.21 0.72 22.08
C GLU A 31 15.32 -0.46 22.48
N THR A 32 15.85 -1.67 22.37
CA THR A 32 15.10 -2.90 22.68
C THR A 32 15.09 -3.13 24.19
N PRO A 33 13.92 -3.13 24.87
CA PRO A 33 13.83 -3.45 26.28
C PRO A 33 14.35 -4.86 26.59
N SER A 34 14.89 -5.07 27.79
CA SER A 34 15.49 -6.35 28.19
C SER A 34 14.51 -7.53 28.22
N ASN A 35 13.23 -7.25 28.34
CA ASN A 35 12.14 -8.24 28.32
C ASN A 35 11.56 -8.50 26.91
N LEU A 36 12.08 -7.86 25.86
CA LEU A 36 11.65 -8.06 24.49
C LEU A 36 12.67 -8.89 23.70
N THR A 37 12.21 -10.02 23.16
CA THR A 37 13.02 -10.86 22.26
C THR A 37 12.52 -10.73 20.82
N ILE A 38 13.38 -10.29 19.91
CA ILE A 38 13.05 -10.14 18.48
C ILE A 38 13.69 -11.29 17.70
N VAL A 39 12.86 -12.15 17.11
CA VAL A 39 13.34 -13.27 16.27
C VAL A 39 13.18 -12.89 14.80
N LYS A 40 14.30 -12.56 14.14
CA LYS A 40 14.33 -12.19 12.72
C LYS A 40 14.55 -13.43 11.82
N ASN A 41 14.18 -13.28 10.54
CA ASN A 41 14.33 -14.33 9.51
C ASN A 41 13.65 -15.64 9.95
N ALA A 42 12.45 -15.51 10.49
CA ALA A 42 11.62 -16.59 10.98
C ALA A 42 10.24 -16.51 10.34
N GLN A 43 9.88 -17.51 9.55
CA GLN A 43 8.58 -17.63 8.93
C GLN A 43 7.63 -18.35 9.88
N VAL A 44 6.63 -17.66 10.39
CA VAL A 44 5.57 -18.28 11.17
C VAL A 44 4.71 -19.14 10.24
N THR A 45 4.46 -20.39 10.65
CA THR A 45 3.78 -21.40 9.82
C THR A 45 2.40 -21.76 10.32
N ARG A 46 2.18 -21.72 11.62
CA ARG A 46 0.90 -21.99 12.25
C ARG A 46 0.85 -21.54 13.70
N ILE A 47 -0.37 -21.39 14.21
CA ILE A 47 -0.67 -21.27 15.63
C ILE A 47 -1.16 -22.64 16.09
N ASN A 48 -0.67 -23.10 17.23
CA ASN A 48 -1.13 -24.36 17.82
C ASN A 48 -2.15 -24.08 18.93
N PHE A 49 -3.16 -24.92 18.99
CA PHE A 49 -4.28 -24.78 19.93
C PHE A 49 -4.37 -26.02 20.83
N ASP A 50 -4.82 -25.78 22.03
CA ASP A 50 -5.30 -26.80 22.96
C ASP A 50 -6.66 -26.34 23.47
N ASN A 51 -7.73 -27.13 23.19
CA ASN A 51 -9.12 -26.80 23.55
C ASN A 51 -9.52 -25.35 23.23
N ASN A 52 -9.31 -24.91 22.00
CA ASN A 52 -9.59 -23.54 21.49
C ASN A 52 -8.73 -22.42 22.11
N ARG A 53 -7.71 -22.74 22.90
CA ARG A 53 -6.74 -21.78 23.40
C ARG A 53 -5.46 -21.84 22.57
N ALA A 54 -4.99 -20.70 22.09
CA ALA A 54 -3.69 -20.57 21.44
C ALA A 54 -2.58 -20.83 22.49
N THR A 55 -1.74 -21.81 22.27
CA THR A 55 -0.71 -22.23 23.23
C THR A 55 0.72 -21.99 22.74
N SER A 56 0.90 -21.96 21.42
CA SER A 56 2.23 -21.75 20.86
C SER A 56 2.16 -21.35 19.39
N VAL A 57 3.31 -20.92 18.89
CA VAL A 57 3.50 -20.51 17.48
C VAL A 57 4.61 -21.37 16.88
N GLY A 58 4.28 -22.12 15.82
CA GLY A 58 5.24 -22.85 15.00
C GLY A 58 5.88 -21.96 13.95
N LEU A 59 7.16 -22.09 13.73
CA LEU A 59 7.89 -21.31 12.74
C LEU A 59 9.04 -22.10 12.10
N LEU A 60 9.47 -21.61 10.93
CA LEU A 60 10.66 -22.07 10.22
C LEU A 60 11.74 -20.99 10.31
N LYS A 61 12.95 -21.38 10.72
CA LYS A 61 14.12 -20.52 10.70
C LYS A 61 15.31 -21.29 10.15
N GLN A 62 15.91 -20.81 9.06
CA GLN A 62 17.03 -21.48 8.37
C GLN A 62 16.73 -22.97 8.07
N GLY A 63 15.51 -23.28 7.62
CA GLY A 63 15.07 -24.63 7.31
C GLY A 63 14.75 -25.53 8.54
N LYS A 64 14.91 -25.03 9.76
CA LYS A 64 14.61 -25.77 10.98
C LYS A 64 13.25 -25.34 11.53
N SER A 65 12.43 -26.33 11.88
CA SER A 65 11.18 -26.11 12.61
C SER A 65 11.45 -25.78 14.06
N MET A 66 10.80 -24.74 14.57
CA MET A 66 10.88 -24.33 15.97
C MET A 66 9.45 -24.04 16.49
N ASN A 67 9.28 -24.09 17.80
CA ASN A 67 8.03 -23.79 18.45
C ASN A 67 8.26 -22.86 19.64
N PHE A 68 7.46 -21.77 19.73
CA PHE A 68 7.50 -20.81 20.83
C PHE A 68 6.20 -20.90 21.62
N VAL A 69 6.28 -21.25 22.90
CA VAL A 69 5.14 -21.36 23.80
C VAL A 69 4.68 -19.97 24.24
N ALA A 70 3.40 -19.70 24.12
CA ALA A 70 2.76 -18.48 24.64
C ALA A 70 2.23 -18.73 26.05
N LYS A 71 2.69 -17.94 27.01
CA LYS A 71 2.19 -18.03 28.40
C LYS A 71 0.82 -17.40 28.58
N PHE A 72 0.55 -16.31 27.86
CA PHE A 72 -0.69 -15.54 28.00
C PHE A 72 -1.49 -15.55 26.71
N GLU A 73 -0.98 -14.98 25.62
CA GLU A 73 -1.68 -14.80 24.36
C GLU A 73 -0.74 -14.82 23.15
N VAL A 74 -1.33 -14.96 21.97
CA VAL A 74 -0.68 -14.78 20.65
C VAL A 74 -1.34 -13.62 19.95
N ILE A 75 -0.57 -12.60 19.58
CA ILE A 75 -1.04 -11.40 18.89
C ILE A 75 -0.63 -11.48 17.42
N LEU A 76 -1.61 -11.39 16.51
CA LEU A 76 -1.39 -11.42 15.07
C LEU A 76 -1.30 -10.01 14.49
N CYS A 77 -0.13 -9.65 13.96
CA CYS A 77 0.12 -8.39 13.29
C CYS A 77 0.72 -8.59 11.89
N THR A 78 0.27 -9.62 11.16
CA THR A 78 0.86 -10.05 9.88
C THR A 78 0.24 -9.37 8.66
N GLY A 79 -0.68 -8.43 8.87
CA GLY A 79 -1.32 -7.65 7.80
C GLY A 79 -2.55 -8.31 7.19
N ALA A 80 -3.19 -7.62 6.26
CA ALA A 80 -4.48 -8.00 5.69
C ALA A 80 -4.44 -9.31 4.86
N ILE A 81 -3.26 -9.69 4.37
CA ILE A 81 -3.06 -10.89 3.54
C ILE A 81 -2.58 -12.07 4.37
N ASP A 82 -1.52 -11.86 5.17
CA ASP A 82 -0.91 -12.99 5.89
C ASP A 82 -1.64 -13.33 7.19
N THR A 83 -2.41 -12.41 7.80
CA THR A 83 -3.23 -12.74 8.97
C THR A 83 -4.29 -13.80 8.64
N PRO A 84 -5.18 -13.62 7.65
CA PRO A 84 -6.13 -14.65 7.29
C PRO A 84 -5.46 -15.93 6.75
N LYS A 85 -4.35 -15.81 6.02
CA LYS A 85 -3.55 -16.99 5.61
C LYS A 85 -3.10 -17.80 6.81
N LEU A 86 -2.49 -17.18 7.81
CA LEU A 86 -1.99 -17.85 9.01
C LEU A 86 -3.14 -18.43 9.85
N MET A 87 -4.27 -17.72 9.97
CA MET A 87 -5.46 -18.24 10.63
C MET A 87 -5.97 -19.51 9.94
N MET A 88 -6.13 -19.51 8.63
CA MET A 88 -6.57 -20.67 7.86
C MET A 88 -5.59 -21.85 7.97
N LEU A 89 -4.29 -21.62 7.86
CA LEU A 89 -3.25 -22.64 8.07
C LEU A 89 -3.30 -23.25 9.49
N SER A 90 -3.86 -22.51 10.44
CA SER A 90 -4.00 -22.91 11.84
C SER A 90 -5.36 -23.55 12.15
N GLY A 91 -6.22 -23.76 11.12
CA GLY A 91 -7.53 -24.37 11.28
C GLY A 91 -8.67 -23.39 11.62
N ILE A 92 -8.43 -22.07 11.50
CA ILE A 92 -9.44 -21.05 11.74
C ILE A 92 -9.83 -20.40 10.43
N GLY A 93 -11.04 -20.62 9.94
CA GLY A 93 -11.51 -20.09 8.66
C GLY A 93 -12.70 -20.82 8.12
N PRO A 94 -13.04 -20.62 6.82
CA PRO A 94 -14.16 -21.31 6.18
C PRO A 94 -13.97 -22.82 6.21
N GLY A 95 -14.78 -23.53 6.99
CA GLY A 95 -14.62 -24.95 7.29
C GLY A 95 -14.55 -25.84 6.05
N GLN A 96 -15.41 -25.59 5.04
CA GLN A 96 -15.39 -26.33 3.78
C GLN A 96 -14.04 -26.17 3.06
N HIS A 97 -13.52 -24.93 2.91
CA HIS A 97 -12.25 -24.65 2.26
C HIS A 97 -11.08 -25.32 2.99
N LEU A 98 -11.09 -25.30 4.33
CA LEU A 98 -10.06 -25.96 5.14
C LEU A 98 -10.11 -27.50 4.95
N ALA A 99 -11.30 -28.08 4.92
CA ALA A 99 -11.48 -29.52 4.69
C ALA A 99 -10.96 -29.96 3.31
N GLU A 100 -11.22 -29.19 2.25
CA GLU A 100 -10.70 -29.41 0.88
C GLU A 100 -9.15 -29.45 0.84
N LEU A 101 -8.49 -28.74 1.75
CA LEU A 101 -7.03 -28.72 1.88
C LEU A 101 -6.48 -29.68 2.94
N ASN A 102 -7.34 -30.54 3.51
CA ASN A 102 -7.01 -31.46 4.60
C ASN A 102 -6.44 -30.75 5.84
N ILE A 103 -6.92 -29.55 6.14
CA ILE A 103 -6.58 -28.79 7.35
C ILE A 103 -7.67 -29.07 8.39
N PRO A 104 -7.31 -29.61 9.58
CA PRO A 104 -8.27 -29.82 10.66
C PRO A 104 -8.91 -28.49 11.10
N VAL A 105 -10.23 -28.45 11.16
CA VAL A 105 -10.98 -27.26 11.56
C VAL A 105 -10.95 -27.12 13.08
N VAL A 106 -10.37 -26.04 13.55
CA VAL A 106 -10.40 -25.61 14.96
C VAL A 106 -11.62 -24.72 15.21
N ALA A 107 -11.87 -23.79 14.31
CA ALA A 107 -13.05 -22.92 14.35
C ALA A 107 -13.53 -22.61 12.93
N ASP A 108 -14.82 -22.88 12.65
CA ASP A 108 -15.44 -22.51 11.38
C ASP A 108 -15.85 -21.03 11.43
N LEU A 109 -15.05 -20.20 10.79
CA LEU A 109 -15.24 -18.75 10.70
C LEU A 109 -15.25 -18.31 9.22
N PRO A 110 -16.44 -18.31 8.57
CA PRO A 110 -16.57 -18.01 7.13
C PRO A 110 -16.04 -16.65 6.69
N GLY A 111 -15.96 -15.67 7.61
CA GLY A 111 -15.45 -14.33 7.33
C GLY A 111 -13.93 -14.23 7.20
N VAL A 112 -13.18 -15.24 7.62
CA VAL A 112 -11.71 -15.23 7.52
C VAL A 112 -11.27 -15.30 6.06
N GLY A 113 -10.52 -14.30 5.61
CA GLY A 113 -10.11 -14.13 4.24
C GLY A 113 -11.15 -13.48 3.33
N GLY A 114 -12.39 -13.30 3.79
CA GLY A 114 -13.42 -12.58 3.05
C GLY A 114 -13.30 -11.06 3.17
N ASN A 115 -14.10 -10.35 2.36
CA ASN A 115 -14.26 -8.91 2.43
C ASN A 115 -12.95 -8.11 2.19
N LEU A 116 -12.03 -8.65 1.42
CA LEU A 116 -10.79 -7.96 1.04
C LEU A 116 -11.13 -6.69 0.27
N MET A 117 -10.58 -5.57 0.71
CA MET A 117 -10.66 -4.29 0.03
C MET A 117 -9.24 -3.78 -0.22
N ASP A 118 -9.03 -3.18 -1.38
CA ASP A 118 -7.77 -2.54 -1.73
C ASP A 118 -8.03 -1.15 -2.30
N HIS A 119 -7.04 -0.29 -2.23
CA HIS A 119 -7.07 1.07 -2.75
C HIS A 119 -6.56 1.07 -4.20
N LEU A 120 -7.45 0.72 -5.13
CA LEU A 120 -7.14 0.77 -6.56
C LEU A 120 -6.97 2.23 -7.00
N GLU A 121 -5.92 2.51 -7.74
CA GLU A 121 -5.68 3.81 -8.35
C GLU A 121 -5.39 3.71 -9.84
N VAL A 122 -5.62 4.79 -10.55
CA VAL A 122 -5.15 5.03 -11.92
C VAL A 122 -4.32 6.31 -11.91
N TYR A 123 -3.43 6.48 -12.90
CA TYR A 123 -2.70 7.72 -13.03
C TYR A 123 -2.99 8.39 -14.37
N LEU A 124 -3.14 9.71 -14.29
CA LEU A 124 -3.23 10.60 -15.43
C LEU A 124 -1.89 11.30 -15.59
N GLN A 125 -1.30 11.17 -16.77
CA GLN A 125 0.04 11.67 -17.08
C GLN A 125 0.00 12.77 -18.10
N GLN A 126 0.78 13.82 -17.87
CA GLN A 126 0.87 15.01 -18.70
C GLN A 126 2.33 15.27 -19.07
N ALA A 127 2.59 15.56 -20.34
CA ALA A 127 3.89 16.11 -20.76
C ALA A 127 4.12 17.47 -20.11
N CYS A 128 5.37 17.78 -19.79
CA CYS A 128 5.75 19.08 -19.24
C CYS A 128 6.58 19.85 -20.25
N THR A 129 6.11 21.06 -20.61
CA THR A 129 6.78 21.94 -21.58
C THR A 129 8.08 22.55 -21.04
N LYS A 130 8.32 22.49 -19.73
CA LYS A 130 9.53 23.01 -19.09
C LYS A 130 10.36 21.92 -18.43
N PRO A 131 11.69 22.03 -18.36
CA PRO A 131 12.59 21.03 -17.79
C PRO A 131 12.62 21.11 -16.25
N VAL A 132 11.46 21.03 -15.60
CA VAL A 132 11.31 21.18 -14.13
C VAL A 132 11.02 19.89 -13.40
N SER A 133 10.64 18.80 -14.13
CA SER A 133 10.28 17.52 -13.51
C SER A 133 11.52 16.76 -13.00
N LEU A 134 11.26 15.71 -12.22
CA LEU A 134 12.32 14.83 -11.69
C LEU A 134 13.09 14.08 -12.77
N SER A 135 12.57 14.00 -14.00
CA SER A 135 13.21 13.31 -15.14
C SER A 135 14.65 13.76 -15.37
N LYS A 136 14.96 15.04 -15.14
CA LYS A 136 16.33 15.58 -15.27
C LYS A 136 17.36 14.95 -14.32
N PHE A 137 16.91 14.34 -13.26
CA PHE A 137 17.76 13.71 -12.24
C PHE A 137 17.83 12.18 -12.38
N MET A 138 17.09 11.59 -13.31
CA MET A 138 17.01 10.12 -13.46
C MET A 138 18.24 9.51 -14.16
N GLY A 139 19.09 10.32 -14.80
CA GLY A 139 20.37 9.87 -15.36
C GLY A 139 21.39 9.48 -14.27
N PRO A 140 22.48 8.76 -14.65
CA PRO A 140 23.49 8.28 -13.70
C PRO A 140 24.10 9.40 -12.83
N LEU A 141 24.47 10.53 -13.45
CA LEU A 141 25.02 11.68 -12.74
C LEU A 141 24.01 12.32 -11.76
N GLY A 142 22.75 12.42 -12.15
CA GLY A 142 21.67 12.91 -11.29
C GLY A 142 21.46 12.01 -10.08
N LYS A 143 21.36 10.70 -10.30
CA LYS A 143 21.24 9.70 -9.21
C LYS A 143 22.43 9.76 -8.27
N THR A 144 23.65 9.85 -8.79
CA THR A 144 24.87 9.97 -7.95
C THR A 144 24.84 11.25 -7.12
N ARG A 145 24.44 12.38 -7.70
CA ARG A 145 24.32 13.66 -6.98
C ARG A 145 23.29 13.59 -5.85
N ILE A 146 22.11 13.04 -6.13
CA ILE A 146 21.05 12.84 -5.13
C ILE A 146 21.55 11.93 -4.01
N GLY A 147 22.18 10.80 -4.37
CA GLY A 147 22.73 9.85 -3.39
C GLY A 147 23.81 10.49 -2.53
N ALA A 148 24.76 11.22 -3.11
CA ALA A 148 25.81 11.92 -2.39
C ALA A 148 25.24 12.98 -1.43
N GLN A 149 24.32 13.81 -1.91
CA GLN A 149 23.66 14.84 -1.07
C GLN A 149 22.94 14.20 0.12
N TRP A 150 22.18 13.13 -0.13
CA TRP A 150 21.48 12.43 0.95
C TRP A 150 22.47 11.74 1.90
N PHE A 151 23.50 11.09 1.37
CA PHE A 151 24.47 10.38 2.21
C PHE A 151 25.21 11.33 3.17
N LEU A 152 25.63 12.49 2.67
CA LEU A 152 26.39 13.46 3.44
C LEU A 152 25.50 14.31 4.38
N ASN A 153 24.38 14.81 3.86
CA ASN A 153 23.60 15.85 4.56
C ASN A 153 22.19 15.40 4.95
N LYS A 154 21.72 14.20 4.52
CA LYS A 154 20.34 13.73 4.72
C LYS A 154 19.28 14.69 4.21
N THR A 155 19.57 15.41 3.12
CA THR A 155 18.68 16.42 2.52
C THR A 155 18.51 16.21 1.02
N GLY A 156 17.65 17.04 0.42
CA GLY A 156 17.37 17.03 -1.02
C GLY A 156 16.40 15.93 -1.46
N LEU A 157 16.39 15.62 -2.75
CA LEU A 157 15.45 14.67 -3.33
C LEU A 157 15.54 13.25 -2.75
N GLY A 158 16.69 12.86 -2.20
CA GLY A 158 16.84 11.55 -1.53
C GLY A 158 16.19 11.45 -0.16
N SER A 159 15.70 12.57 0.39
CA SER A 159 15.05 12.63 1.71
C SER A 159 13.53 12.67 1.67
N THR A 160 12.92 12.57 0.49
CA THR A 160 11.47 12.63 0.27
C THR A 160 10.98 11.40 -0.51
N ASN A 161 9.66 11.17 -0.51
CA ASN A 161 9.01 10.16 -1.34
C ASN A 161 8.50 10.72 -2.67
N HIS A 162 8.72 12.00 -2.94
CA HIS A 162 8.29 12.78 -4.10
C HIS A 162 6.77 13.00 -4.25
N PHE A 163 5.97 12.56 -3.28
CA PHE A 163 4.54 12.84 -3.18
C PHE A 163 4.30 13.93 -2.13
N GLU A 164 4.86 15.12 -2.36
CA GLU A 164 4.76 16.22 -1.40
C GLU A 164 3.40 16.88 -1.37
N VAL A 165 2.61 16.73 -2.45
CA VAL A 165 1.28 17.35 -2.60
C VAL A 165 0.25 16.29 -2.96
N GLY A 166 -0.90 16.41 -2.35
CA GLY A 166 -2.07 15.60 -2.65
C GLY A 166 -3.35 16.28 -2.23
N GLY A 167 -4.45 15.57 -2.33
CA GLY A 167 -5.75 16.12 -1.98
C GLY A 167 -6.80 15.05 -1.78
N PHE A 168 -7.88 15.48 -1.16
CA PHE A 168 -9.09 14.72 -0.98
C PHE A 168 -10.26 15.56 -1.47
N ILE A 169 -11.05 15.01 -2.37
CA ILE A 169 -12.22 15.68 -2.93
C ILE A 169 -13.42 14.73 -3.01
N LYS A 170 -14.59 15.29 -3.23
CA LYS A 170 -15.81 14.52 -3.40
C LYS A 170 -16.03 14.16 -4.86
N SER A 171 -16.42 12.91 -5.12
CA SER A 171 -16.84 12.47 -6.46
C SER A 171 -18.13 13.14 -6.92
N ASP A 172 -18.96 13.54 -5.94
CA ASP A 172 -20.23 14.24 -6.12
C ASP A 172 -20.49 15.17 -4.93
N HIS A 173 -21.07 16.35 -5.16
CA HIS A 173 -21.36 17.34 -4.12
C HIS A 173 -22.33 16.85 -3.03
N SER A 174 -23.12 15.82 -3.30
CA SER A 174 -24.02 15.22 -2.31
C SER A 174 -23.32 14.36 -1.25
N LYS A 175 -22.05 14.00 -1.48
CA LYS A 175 -21.27 13.22 -0.50
C LYS A 175 -21.00 14.05 0.76
N THR A 176 -21.07 13.42 1.91
CA THR A 176 -20.79 14.05 3.21
C THR A 176 -19.31 14.25 3.48
N ALA A 177 -18.48 13.37 2.91
CA ALA A 177 -17.03 13.39 3.05
C ALA A 177 -16.34 13.14 1.71
N PRO A 178 -15.08 13.57 1.53
CA PRO A 178 -14.29 13.23 0.37
C PRO A 178 -14.18 11.72 0.19
N ASP A 179 -14.29 11.25 -1.04
CA ASP A 179 -14.20 9.84 -1.41
C ASP A 179 -13.20 9.56 -2.54
N ILE A 180 -12.51 10.61 -3.04
CA ILE A 180 -11.41 10.52 -3.99
C ILE A 180 -10.13 11.05 -3.34
N GLN A 181 -9.03 10.33 -3.52
CA GLN A 181 -7.69 10.76 -3.13
C GLN A 181 -6.84 11.06 -4.34
N PHE A 182 -6.01 12.10 -4.23
CA PHE A 182 -5.02 12.53 -5.22
C PHE A 182 -3.63 12.47 -4.62
N HIS A 183 -2.67 11.92 -5.39
CA HIS A 183 -1.25 12.01 -5.11
C HIS A 183 -0.54 12.59 -6.34
N PHE A 184 0.06 13.76 -6.20
CA PHE A 184 0.79 14.40 -7.30
C PHE A 184 2.25 13.98 -7.29
N LEU A 185 2.76 13.58 -8.46
CA LEU A 185 4.16 13.21 -8.68
C LEU A 185 4.74 14.10 -9.80
N PRO A 186 5.81 14.88 -9.56
CA PRO A 186 6.45 15.70 -10.60
C PRO A 186 7.35 14.87 -11.52
N ALA A 187 6.85 13.73 -12.01
CA ALA A 187 7.45 12.84 -12.99
C ALA A 187 6.38 12.05 -13.71
N ALA A 188 6.60 11.66 -14.97
CA ALA A 188 5.76 10.69 -15.66
C ALA A 188 6.47 9.34 -15.69
N MET A 189 5.99 8.39 -14.89
CA MET A 189 6.61 7.08 -14.65
C MET A 189 5.56 5.98 -14.70
N THR A 190 5.99 4.77 -15.06
CA THR A 190 5.18 3.56 -14.93
C THR A 190 5.27 2.98 -13.51
N TYR A 191 4.43 2.00 -13.17
CA TYR A 191 4.44 1.36 -11.84
C TYR A 191 5.75 0.64 -11.50
N ASP A 192 6.51 0.19 -12.52
CA ASP A 192 7.84 -0.41 -12.32
C ASP A 192 8.94 0.64 -12.08
N GLY A 193 8.58 1.93 -12.08
CA GLY A 193 9.50 3.04 -11.90
C GLY A 193 10.30 3.39 -13.14
N SER A 194 9.99 2.81 -14.30
CA SER A 194 10.57 3.24 -15.57
C SER A 194 9.98 4.60 -16.00
N VAL A 195 10.79 5.42 -16.66
CA VAL A 195 10.33 6.71 -17.17
C VAL A 195 9.58 6.45 -18.48
N GLN A 196 8.29 6.78 -18.52
CA GLN A 196 7.44 6.53 -19.68
C GLN A 196 7.81 7.39 -20.87
N ILE A 197 8.29 8.60 -20.63
CA ILE A 197 8.79 9.53 -21.65
C ILE A 197 10.21 9.94 -21.34
N LYS A 198 11.02 10.12 -22.39
CA LYS A 198 12.38 10.65 -22.24
C LYS A 198 12.41 12.13 -21.86
N GLU A 199 11.30 12.80 -22.07
CA GLU A 199 11.08 14.23 -21.83
C GLU A 199 10.56 14.48 -20.42
N HIS A 200 10.21 15.74 -20.13
CA HIS A 200 9.66 16.12 -18.86
C HIS A 200 8.15 15.83 -18.79
N GLY A 201 7.68 15.36 -17.65
CA GLY A 201 6.26 15.12 -17.39
C GLY A 201 5.95 15.14 -15.91
N PHE A 202 4.68 15.15 -15.60
CA PHE A 202 4.12 14.99 -14.27
C PHE A 202 2.88 14.11 -14.31
N GLN A 203 2.49 13.59 -13.18
CA GLN A 203 1.32 12.73 -13.08
C GLN A 203 0.58 12.93 -11.77
N VAL A 204 -0.68 12.57 -11.77
CA VAL A 204 -1.47 12.42 -10.57
C VAL A 204 -1.98 10.99 -10.49
N HIS A 205 -1.84 10.39 -9.33
CA HIS A 205 -2.46 9.12 -8.96
C HIS A 205 -3.79 9.44 -8.32
N ILE A 206 -4.85 8.82 -8.78
CA ILE A 206 -6.23 9.08 -8.36
C ILE A 206 -7.00 7.79 -8.17
N GLY A 207 -7.82 7.74 -7.14
CA GLY A 207 -8.67 6.59 -6.88
C GLY A 207 -9.67 6.82 -5.77
N PRO A 208 -10.67 5.94 -5.66
CA PRO A 208 -11.62 5.98 -4.57
C PRO A 208 -10.92 5.61 -3.26
N MET A 209 -11.16 6.39 -2.20
CA MET A 209 -10.61 6.09 -0.88
C MET A 209 -11.17 4.79 -0.28
N GLN A 210 -12.41 4.45 -0.61
CA GLN A 210 -13.09 3.24 -0.17
C GLN A 210 -13.89 2.65 -1.32
N SER A 211 -13.29 1.71 -2.04
CA SER A 211 -14.01 0.92 -3.05
C SER A 211 -15.16 0.15 -2.41
N LYS A 212 -16.27 0.01 -3.14
CA LYS A 212 -17.40 -0.86 -2.76
C LYS A 212 -17.14 -2.32 -3.13
N SER A 213 -16.34 -2.55 -4.16
CA SER A 213 -15.91 -3.88 -4.56
C SER A 213 -15.21 -4.60 -3.43
N ARG A 214 -15.47 -5.90 -3.32
CA ARG A 214 -14.87 -6.76 -2.29
C ARG A 214 -14.32 -8.03 -2.92
N GLY A 215 -13.22 -8.48 -2.35
CA GLY A 215 -12.53 -9.67 -2.75
C GLY A 215 -12.30 -10.64 -1.61
N CYS A 216 -11.35 -11.54 -1.80
CA CYS A 216 -10.97 -12.52 -0.79
C CYS A 216 -9.52 -12.95 -0.87
N VAL A 217 -9.03 -13.45 0.27
CA VAL A 217 -7.78 -14.19 0.44
C VAL A 217 -8.13 -15.63 0.72
N THR A 218 -7.61 -16.59 -0.06
CA THR A 218 -7.81 -18.02 0.16
C THR A 218 -6.49 -18.76 0.12
N LEU A 219 -6.41 -19.89 0.81
CA LEU A 219 -5.23 -20.76 0.69
C LEU A 219 -5.18 -21.40 -0.71
N ARG A 220 -3.99 -21.57 -1.22
CA ARG A 220 -3.74 -22.37 -2.43
C ARG A 220 -3.51 -23.83 -2.08
N THR A 221 -2.78 -24.07 -1.01
CA THR A 221 -2.42 -25.38 -0.47
C THR A 221 -2.30 -25.28 1.06
N SER A 222 -2.11 -26.40 1.73
CA SER A 222 -1.78 -26.45 3.16
C SER A 222 -0.30 -26.17 3.47
N ASN A 223 0.55 -25.95 2.45
CA ASN A 223 1.96 -25.59 2.65
C ASN A 223 2.06 -24.11 3.07
N PRO A 224 2.62 -23.79 4.25
CA PRO A 224 2.73 -22.41 4.73
C PRO A 224 3.67 -21.52 3.90
N LEU A 225 4.54 -22.11 3.08
CA LEU A 225 5.48 -21.39 2.22
C LEU A 225 4.82 -20.92 0.90
N ASP A 226 3.68 -21.50 0.53
CA ASP A 226 2.98 -21.11 -0.68
C ASP A 226 2.26 -19.75 -0.48
N ASN A 227 2.30 -18.93 -1.51
CA ASN A 227 1.52 -17.70 -1.52
C ASN A 227 0.01 -18.00 -1.57
N PRO A 228 -0.83 -17.24 -0.84
CA PRO A 228 -2.27 -17.38 -0.95
C PRO A 228 -2.76 -16.96 -2.33
N ARG A 229 -4.00 -17.30 -2.65
CA ARG A 229 -4.72 -16.70 -3.78
C ARG A 229 -5.32 -15.39 -3.33
N LEU A 230 -5.09 -14.33 -4.11
CA LEU A 230 -5.66 -13.02 -3.89
C LEU A 230 -6.65 -12.75 -5.02
N ASN A 231 -7.89 -12.49 -4.68
CA ASN A 231 -8.89 -11.97 -5.58
C ASN A 231 -9.38 -10.66 -5.00
N PHE A 232 -9.00 -9.55 -5.58
CA PHE A 232 -9.40 -8.22 -5.10
C PHE A 232 -10.82 -7.86 -5.50
N GLY A 233 -11.38 -8.51 -6.51
CA GLY A 233 -12.71 -8.24 -7.03
C GLY A 233 -12.87 -6.82 -7.55
N TYR A 234 -11.79 -6.19 -8.04
CA TYR A 234 -11.80 -4.82 -8.53
C TYR A 234 -12.93 -4.56 -9.51
N MET A 235 -13.55 -3.37 -9.40
CA MET A 235 -14.57 -2.87 -10.30
C MET A 235 -15.81 -3.78 -10.46
N SER A 236 -16.03 -4.70 -9.49
CA SER A 236 -17.20 -5.55 -9.46
C SER A 236 -18.48 -4.80 -9.04
N ASP A 237 -18.33 -3.70 -8.33
CA ASP A 237 -19.43 -2.82 -7.95
C ASP A 237 -19.53 -1.64 -8.93
N PRO A 238 -20.76 -1.35 -9.47
CA PRO A 238 -20.96 -0.24 -10.40
C PRO A 238 -20.61 1.15 -9.83
N GLU A 239 -20.71 1.36 -8.52
CA GLU A 239 -20.39 2.64 -7.88
C GLU A 239 -18.91 2.97 -8.04
N ASP A 240 -18.00 1.98 -8.00
CA ASP A 240 -16.57 2.21 -8.20
C ASP A 240 -16.28 2.83 -9.57
N TRP A 241 -16.99 2.40 -10.61
CA TRP A 241 -16.89 2.98 -11.96
C TRP A 241 -17.33 4.44 -11.99
N VAL A 242 -18.36 4.80 -11.25
CA VAL A 242 -18.86 6.18 -11.18
C VAL A 242 -17.80 7.07 -10.52
N VAL A 243 -17.24 6.62 -9.40
CA VAL A 243 -16.22 7.37 -8.67
C VAL A 243 -14.95 7.53 -9.51
N PHE A 244 -14.46 6.47 -10.16
CA PHE A 244 -13.27 6.56 -11.03
C PHE A 244 -13.46 7.51 -12.20
N ARG A 245 -14.60 7.46 -12.89
CA ARG A 245 -14.89 8.38 -13.99
C ARG A 245 -14.94 9.83 -13.52
N SER A 246 -15.51 10.06 -12.34
CA SER A 246 -15.53 11.40 -11.73
C SER A 246 -14.10 11.84 -11.40
N ALA A 247 -13.29 10.99 -10.79
CA ALA A 247 -11.91 11.27 -10.43
C ALA A 247 -11.05 11.68 -11.64
N ILE A 248 -11.16 10.93 -12.76
CA ILE A 248 -10.43 11.23 -14.01
C ILE A 248 -10.88 12.59 -14.58
N ARG A 249 -12.18 12.86 -14.63
CA ARG A 249 -12.69 14.14 -15.14
C ARG A 249 -12.22 15.31 -14.30
N GLN A 250 -12.28 15.20 -12.98
CA GLN A 250 -11.83 16.24 -12.07
C GLN A 250 -10.29 16.44 -12.16
N ALA A 251 -9.50 15.37 -12.34
CA ALA A 251 -8.07 15.49 -12.57
C ALA A 251 -7.75 16.25 -13.86
N ARG A 252 -8.48 15.97 -14.95
CA ARG A 252 -8.34 16.72 -16.21
C ARG A 252 -8.75 18.19 -16.06
N GLU A 253 -9.81 18.45 -15.32
CA GLU A 253 -10.24 19.82 -15.02
C GLU A 253 -9.18 20.58 -14.21
N ILE A 254 -8.58 19.96 -13.19
CA ILE A 254 -7.47 20.53 -12.41
C ILE A 254 -6.29 20.84 -13.32
N PHE A 255 -5.87 19.91 -14.18
CA PHE A 255 -4.74 20.14 -15.08
C PHE A 255 -5.07 21.17 -16.17
N SER A 256 -6.34 21.43 -16.47
CA SER A 256 -6.76 22.47 -17.42
C SER A 256 -6.70 23.89 -16.85
N GLN A 257 -6.52 24.05 -15.54
CA GLN A 257 -6.49 25.37 -14.90
C GLN A 257 -5.26 26.18 -15.35
N SER A 258 -5.43 27.52 -15.40
CA SER A 258 -4.41 28.45 -15.89
C SER A 258 -3.08 28.38 -15.15
N ALA A 259 -3.06 27.94 -13.89
CA ALA A 259 -1.84 27.70 -13.13
C ALA A 259 -0.89 26.68 -13.79
N PHE A 260 -1.44 25.74 -14.55
CA PHE A 260 -0.68 24.71 -15.28
C PHE A 260 -0.27 25.15 -16.69
N ASP A 261 -0.81 26.24 -17.28
CA ASP A 261 -0.58 26.62 -18.68
C ASP A 261 0.91 26.71 -19.04
N GLN A 262 1.74 27.21 -18.12
CA GLN A 262 3.17 27.31 -18.34
C GLN A 262 3.93 25.98 -18.30
N PHE A 263 3.29 24.90 -17.83
CA PHE A 263 3.92 23.57 -17.66
C PHE A 263 3.23 22.49 -18.50
N ARG A 264 1.93 22.64 -18.75
CA ARG A 264 1.09 21.63 -19.40
C ARG A 264 1.45 21.46 -20.87
N GLY A 265 1.84 20.25 -21.25
CA GLY A 265 1.89 19.76 -22.63
C GLY A 265 0.71 18.85 -22.96
N GLU A 266 0.90 17.86 -23.81
CA GLU A 266 -0.12 16.87 -24.17
C GLU A 266 -0.36 15.85 -23.06
N GLU A 267 -1.59 15.32 -22.97
CA GLU A 267 -1.88 14.18 -22.10
C GLU A 267 -1.21 12.92 -22.68
N ILE A 268 -0.43 12.22 -21.85
CA ILE A 268 0.32 11.03 -22.24
C ILE A 268 -0.49 9.77 -21.98
N SER A 269 -1.16 9.71 -20.85
CA SER A 269 -1.97 8.58 -20.39
C SER A 269 -3.13 9.06 -19.54
N PRO A 270 -4.34 8.49 -19.70
CA PRO A 270 -4.71 7.46 -20.68
C PRO A 270 -4.72 7.94 -22.14
N GLY A 271 -4.66 9.25 -22.38
CA GLY A 271 -4.76 9.84 -23.73
C GLY A 271 -6.21 9.98 -24.20
N ASP A 272 -6.38 10.31 -25.46
CA ASP A 272 -7.69 10.50 -26.14
C ASP A 272 -8.46 9.18 -26.30
#